data_8243d9b153d262945a479889f28fcbbf
#
_entry.id   8243d9b153d262945a479889f28fcbbf
#
_cell.length_a   1.000
_cell.length_b   1.000
_cell.length_c   1.000
_cell.angle_alpha   90.00
_cell.angle_beta   90.00
_cell.angle_gamma   90.00
#
_symmetry.space_group_name_H-M   'P 1'
#
loop_
_entity.id
_entity.type
_entity.pdbx_description
1 polymer ?
#
loop_
_entity_poly.entity_id
_entity_poly.type
_entity_poly.pdbx_seq_one_letter_code
_entity_poly.pdbx_strand_id
1 'polypeptide(L)'
;MPAKTLSKLRSTTAQELLTRPFKPRQMLLDPWLRTEETCIIWAASGLGKTMLSLSISLAIAGGGKLVDWSAEKPRRVLYIDGEMHAQDIRDRLELLSRPKMGILARYQRKNALENLIFIARQDQEVGAPFYDLTDEKTHREIISRVRKEDVQLVVLDNFTTLSEGLEDENAAAAFKQVQGFLLELKRLGVATLLVHHANKSGHDMRGSTALETTFEVILGLKKPSVPKTGEARFVAEFGKFRGKGDERLQAREWSLTEDGWSITEALPEDPKSDSVYKALKSLRFKSMAEIAKELGVNKSTVSRRIQRLIAHGALKKDEHFEIFNMVREIQREERGGLPDCGEPDHGTETAGVLLETF
;
A
#
# COMPACT_ATOMS: atom_id res chain seq x y z
N MET A 1 32.60 1.16 26.97
CA MET A 1 31.37 0.32 27.13
C MET A 1 31.82 -1.01 27.71
N PRO A 2 31.16 -1.58 28.75
CA PRO A 2 31.48 -2.91 29.22
C PRO A 2 31.16 -3.91 28.09
N ALA A 3 32.10 -4.79 27.77
CA ALA A 3 31.92 -5.85 26.79
C ALA A 3 30.67 -6.65 27.13
N LYS A 4 29.70 -6.71 26.22
CA LYS A 4 28.50 -7.57 26.34
C LYS A 4 29.02 -9.00 26.48
N THR A 5 28.86 -9.61 27.63
CA THR A 5 29.38 -10.96 27.92
C THR A 5 28.57 -11.96 27.09
N LEU A 6 29.18 -12.58 26.10
CA LEU A 6 28.56 -13.59 25.20
C LEU A 6 28.04 -14.83 25.96
N SER A 7 28.53 -15.04 27.21
CA SER A 7 28.10 -16.16 28.07
C SER A 7 26.62 -16.19 28.47
N LYS A 8 25.85 -15.13 28.15
CA LYS A 8 24.38 -15.08 28.38
C LYS A 8 23.54 -15.49 27.18
N LEU A 9 24.15 -15.93 26.09
CA LEU A 9 23.39 -16.41 24.94
C LEU A 9 22.72 -17.76 25.25
N ARG A 10 21.42 -17.82 25.03
CA ARG A 10 20.63 -19.06 25.19
C ARG A 10 20.78 -19.91 23.94
N SER A 11 21.25 -21.14 24.08
CA SER A 11 21.16 -22.19 23.06
C SER A 11 19.90 -23.00 23.27
N THR A 12 19.30 -23.50 22.19
CA THR A 12 18.07 -24.30 22.21
C THR A 12 18.20 -25.35 21.11
N THR A 13 17.88 -26.61 21.42
CA THR A 13 17.86 -27.69 20.44
C THR A 13 16.64 -27.57 19.52
N ALA A 14 16.70 -28.21 18.32
CA ALA A 14 15.55 -28.26 17.43
C ALA A 14 14.34 -28.93 18.11
N GLN A 15 14.57 -29.97 18.89
CA GLN A 15 13.50 -30.66 19.64
C GLN A 15 12.81 -29.74 20.65
N GLU A 16 13.58 -28.93 21.38
CA GLU A 16 13.01 -27.94 22.32
C GLU A 16 12.24 -26.84 21.59
N LEU A 17 12.68 -26.41 20.40
CA LEU A 17 11.96 -25.44 19.57
C LEU A 17 10.62 -25.99 19.08
N LEU A 18 10.58 -27.24 18.65
CA LEU A 18 9.36 -27.92 18.16
C LEU A 18 8.33 -28.11 19.27
N THR A 19 8.76 -28.34 20.50
CA THR A 19 7.86 -28.59 21.66
C THR A 19 7.52 -27.32 22.43
N ARG A 20 8.24 -26.21 22.21
CA ARG A 20 8.01 -24.96 22.92
C ARG A 20 6.69 -24.32 22.48
N PRO A 21 5.82 -23.93 23.44
CA PRO A 21 4.63 -23.17 23.10
C PRO A 21 5.04 -21.74 22.70
N PHE A 22 4.74 -21.36 21.47
CA PHE A 22 4.87 -19.98 20.99
C PHE A 22 3.50 -19.32 20.97
N LYS A 23 3.43 -18.07 21.47
CA LYS A 23 2.24 -17.24 21.26
C LYS A 23 2.18 -16.85 19.79
N PRO A 24 1.08 -17.13 19.06
CA PRO A 24 0.95 -16.74 17.67
C PRO A 24 1.05 -15.21 17.52
N ARG A 25 1.73 -14.77 16.47
CA ARG A 25 1.73 -13.35 16.09
C ARG A 25 0.32 -12.93 15.73
N GLN A 26 -0.13 -11.82 16.31
CA GLN A 26 -1.48 -11.33 16.10
C GLN A 26 -1.54 -10.48 14.84
N MET A 27 -2.62 -10.62 14.05
CA MET A 27 -2.88 -9.76 12.92
C MET A 27 -3.27 -8.37 13.43
N LEU A 28 -2.59 -7.34 12.95
CA LEU A 28 -2.90 -5.93 13.20
C LEU A 28 -3.73 -5.38 12.06
N LEU A 29 -3.35 -5.69 10.82
CA LEU A 29 -4.09 -5.34 9.61
C LEU A 29 -4.01 -6.51 8.62
N ASP A 30 -5.09 -7.28 8.54
CA ASP A 30 -5.22 -8.40 7.61
C ASP A 30 -5.23 -7.89 6.15
N PRO A 31 -4.48 -8.51 5.23
CA PRO A 31 -3.78 -9.79 5.35
C PRO A 31 -2.27 -9.71 5.63
N TRP A 32 -1.68 -8.54 5.90
CA TRP A 32 -0.23 -8.40 5.74
C TRP A 32 0.55 -7.88 6.95
N LEU A 33 -0.06 -7.15 7.91
CA LEU A 33 0.67 -6.56 9.03
C LEU A 33 0.37 -7.31 10.33
N ARG A 34 1.39 -7.89 10.93
CA ARG A 34 1.30 -8.62 12.20
C ARG A 34 2.18 -7.99 13.26
N THR A 35 1.89 -8.29 14.53
CA THR A 35 2.81 -8.01 15.62
C THR A 35 4.19 -8.61 15.35
N GLU A 36 5.24 -8.01 15.90
CA GLU A 36 6.63 -8.46 15.73
C GLU A 36 7.15 -8.41 14.28
N GLU A 37 6.56 -7.59 13.43
CA GLU A 37 7.03 -7.38 12.06
C GLU A 37 7.54 -5.96 11.86
N THR A 38 8.59 -5.85 11.07
CA THR A 38 9.09 -4.57 10.58
C THR A 38 8.65 -4.37 9.14
N CYS A 39 7.94 -3.29 8.90
CA CYS A 39 7.38 -2.94 7.60
C CYS A 39 7.92 -1.58 7.15
N ILE A 40 8.10 -1.40 5.86
CA ILE A 40 8.47 -0.12 5.27
C ILE A 40 7.52 0.23 4.13
N ILE A 41 7.06 1.50 4.13
CA ILE A 41 6.36 2.12 3.00
C ILE A 41 7.31 3.14 2.38
N TRP A 42 7.59 2.99 1.10
CA TRP A 42 8.43 3.95 0.39
C TRP A 42 7.75 4.50 -0.86
N ALA A 43 8.01 5.76 -1.17
CA ALA A 43 7.53 6.43 -2.38
C ALA A 43 8.28 7.73 -2.66
N ALA A 44 8.16 8.26 -3.87
CA ALA A 44 8.52 9.64 -4.17
C ALA A 44 7.72 10.64 -3.31
N SER A 45 8.23 11.86 -3.14
CA SER A 45 7.50 12.92 -2.44
C SER A 45 6.15 13.21 -3.11
N GLY A 46 5.14 13.53 -2.29
CA GLY A 46 3.81 13.94 -2.78
C GLY A 46 2.90 12.80 -3.24
N LEU A 47 3.32 11.52 -3.22
CA LEU A 47 2.48 10.39 -3.65
C LEU A 47 1.45 9.90 -2.62
N GLY A 48 1.41 10.48 -1.41
CA GLY A 48 0.40 10.11 -0.42
C GLY A 48 0.86 9.10 0.64
N LYS A 49 2.18 8.91 0.86
CA LYS A 49 2.73 8.04 1.93
C LYS A 49 2.06 8.29 3.28
N THR A 50 2.07 9.55 3.73
CA THR A 50 1.49 9.96 5.01
C THR A 50 -0.02 9.75 5.06
N MET A 51 -0.75 9.99 3.96
CA MET A 51 -2.19 9.71 3.92
C MET A 51 -2.48 8.21 4.09
N LEU A 52 -1.66 7.35 3.47
CA LEU A 52 -1.79 5.91 3.62
C LEU A 52 -1.39 5.45 5.02
N SER A 53 -0.26 5.92 5.58
CA SER A 53 0.19 5.53 6.93
C SER A 53 -0.77 6.00 8.02
N LEU A 54 -1.37 7.20 7.90
CA LEU A 54 -2.43 7.67 8.80
C LEU A 54 -3.71 6.82 8.68
N SER A 55 -4.08 6.44 7.45
CA SER A 55 -5.26 5.58 7.22
C SER A 55 -5.07 4.18 7.81
N ILE A 56 -3.89 3.59 7.65
CA ILE A 56 -3.49 2.32 8.28
C ILE A 56 -3.56 2.45 9.81
N SER A 57 -3.00 3.53 10.35
CA SER A 57 -2.97 3.80 11.80
C SER A 57 -4.39 3.93 12.37
N LEU A 58 -5.26 4.67 11.71
CA LEU A 58 -6.67 4.82 12.11
C LEU A 58 -7.43 3.49 12.05
N ALA A 59 -7.25 2.71 10.99
CA ALA A 59 -7.89 1.40 10.86
C ALA A 59 -7.46 0.48 12.01
N ILE A 60 -6.17 0.42 12.34
CA ILE A 60 -5.64 -0.41 13.43
C ILE A 60 -6.09 0.13 14.80
N ALA A 61 -6.04 1.44 15.01
CA ALA A 61 -6.41 2.07 16.27
C ALA A 61 -7.91 1.91 16.59
N GLY A 62 -8.76 1.85 15.57
CA GLY A 62 -10.21 1.72 15.72
C GLY A 62 -10.76 0.30 15.56
N GLY A 63 -9.97 -0.66 15.11
CA GLY A 63 -10.48 -1.96 14.68
C GLY A 63 -11.35 -1.83 13.42
N GLY A 64 -10.95 -0.93 12.51
CA GLY A 64 -11.65 -0.60 11.28
C GLY A 64 -11.10 -1.33 10.06
N LYS A 65 -11.31 -0.74 8.88
CA LYS A 65 -10.83 -1.34 7.62
C LYS A 65 -10.31 -0.25 6.67
N LEU A 66 -9.38 -0.65 5.81
CA LEU A 66 -8.89 0.21 4.74
C LEU A 66 -9.09 -0.52 3.43
N VAL A 67 -10.22 -0.23 2.78
CA VAL A 67 -10.76 -0.94 1.62
C VAL A 67 -11.00 -2.43 1.95
N ASP A 68 -10.13 -3.33 1.53
CA ASP A 68 -10.21 -4.77 1.81
C ASP A 68 -9.16 -5.26 2.84
N TRP A 69 -8.36 -4.35 3.39
CA TRP A 69 -7.53 -4.62 4.56
C TRP A 69 -8.32 -4.32 5.83
N SER A 70 -8.27 -5.19 6.82
CA SER A 70 -9.09 -5.03 8.03
C SER A 70 -8.32 -5.29 9.33
N ALA A 71 -8.61 -4.49 10.35
CA ALA A 71 -8.16 -4.72 11.71
C ALA A 71 -9.31 -5.35 12.51
N GLU A 72 -9.07 -6.54 13.07
CA GLU A 72 -10.10 -7.30 13.82
C GLU A 72 -10.56 -6.60 15.09
N LYS A 73 -9.62 -5.89 15.76
CA LYS A 73 -9.86 -5.20 17.02
C LYS A 73 -8.99 -3.96 17.18
N PRO A 74 -9.44 -2.98 17.98
CA PRO A 74 -8.67 -1.79 18.26
C PRO A 74 -7.32 -2.11 18.91
N ARG A 75 -6.28 -1.34 18.54
CA ARG A 75 -4.91 -1.45 19.07
C ARG A 75 -4.33 -0.07 19.32
N ARG A 76 -3.44 0.04 20.31
CA ARG A 76 -2.70 1.28 20.52
C ARG A 76 -1.61 1.45 19.49
N VAL A 77 -1.58 2.63 18.87
CA VAL A 77 -0.63 3.03 17.83
C VAL A 77 0.10 4.28 18.29
N LEU A 78 1.42 4.23 18.28
CA LEU A 78 2.27 5.40 18.50
C LEU A 78 2.76 5.89 17.13
N TYR A 79 2.36 7.10 16.75
CA TYR A 79 2.75 7.74 15.50
C TYR A 79 3.75 8.86 15.80
N ILE A 80 4.97 8.72 15.30
CA ILE A 80 6.04 9.71 15.45
C ILE A 80 6.21 10.40 14.10
N ASP A 81 5.90 11.69 14.05
CA ASP A 81 5.99 12.53 12.84
C ASP A 81 7.14 13.53 12.97
N GLY A 82 8.06 13.49 12.01
CA GLY A 82 9.24 14.35 11.98
C GLY A 82 9.11 15.57 11.08
N GLU A 83 7.97 15.76 10.38
CA GLU A 83 7.89 16.74 9.28
C GLU A 83 6.67 17.65 9.34
N MET A 84 5.48 17.08 9.57
CA MET A 84 4.23 17.81 9.37
C MET A 84 3.89 18.81 10.48
N HIS A 85 3.27 19.91 10.09
CA HIS A 85 2.65 20.84 11.04
C HIS A 85 1.47 20.17 11.76
N ALA A 86 1.31 20.44 13.06
CA ALA A 86 0.26 19.83 13.87
C ALA A 86 -1.15 20.10 13.34
N GLN A 87 -1.39 21.26 12.73
CA GLN A 87 -2.66 21.59 12.10
C GLN A 87 -2.95 20.68 10.89
N ASP A 88 -1.95 20.40 10.06
CA ASP A 88 -2.11 19.53 8.90
C ASP A 88 -2.40 18.08 9.32
N ILE A 89 -1.75 17.62 10.41
CA ILE A 89 -2.04 16.32 11.02
C ILE A 89 -3.51 16.27 11.45
N ARG A 90 -3.97 17.30 12.19
CA ARG A 90 -5.36 17.43 12.66
C ARG A 90 -6.35 17.37 11.49
N ASP A 91 -6.11 18.17 10.45
CA ASP A 91 -7.04 18.30 9.33
C ASP A 91 -7.14 16.98 8.54
N ARG A 92 -6.02 16.27 8.37
CA ARG A 92 -5.97 14.93 7.78
C ARG A 92 -6.68 13.88 8.65
N LEU A 93 -6.47 13.91 9.96
CA LEU A 93 -7.15 13.01 10.90
C LEU A 93 -8.66 13.26 10.90
N GLU A 94 -9.07 14.51 10.90
CA GLU A 94 -10.49 14.85 10.80
C GLU A 94 -11.10 14.34 9.51
N LEU A 95 -10.44 14.56 8.36
CA LEU A 95 -10.87 14.04 7.08
C LEU A 95 -11.01 12.51 7.12
N LEU A 96 -9.91 11.80 7.42
CA LEU A 96 -9.82 10.35 7.33
C LEU A 96 -10.71 9.62 8.35
N SER A 97 -10.98 10.22 9.51
CA SER A 97 -11.84 9.63 10.54
C SER A 97 -13.35 9.80 10.31
N ARG A 98 -13.75 10.52 9.25
CA ARG A 98 -15.17 10.67 8.89
C ARG A 98 -15.75 9.31 8.46
N PRO A 99 -16.95 8.94 8.89
CA PRO A 99 -17.58 7.66 8.51
C PRO A 99 -17.68 7.45 7.00
N LYS A 100 -17.89 8.52 6.22
CA LYS A 100 -17.95 8.45 4.74
C LYS A 100 -16.66 7.97 4.10
N MET A 101 -15.52 8.13 4.76
CA MET A 101 -14.23 7.65 4.27
C MET A 101 -14.09 6.12 4.33
N GLY A 102 -15.00 5.42 4.99
CA GLY A 102 -15.07 3.97 5.03
C GLY A 102 -13.99 3.28 5.88
N ILE A 103 -13.07 4.05 6.52
CA ILE A 103 -12.02 3.49 7.39
C ILE A 103 -12.60 3.06 8.73
N LEU A 104 -13.45 3.88 9.31
CA LEU A 104 -14.04 3.69 10.62
C LEU A 104 -15.57 3.77 10.55
N ALA A 105 -16.25 2.82 11.16
CA ALA A 105 -17.66 3.00 11.49
C ALA A 105 -17.80 4.10 12.57
N ARG A 106 -18.99 4.71 12.66
CA ARG A 106 -19.24 5.83 13.60
C ARG A 106 -18.88 5.49 15.04
N TYR A 107 -19.17 4.27 15.49
CA TYR A 107 -18.88 3.82 16.87
C TYR A 107 -17.38 3.55 17.12
N GLN A 108 -16.59 3.31 16.07
CA GLN A 108 -15.14 3.05 16.17
C GLN A 108 -14.32 4.34 16.29
N ARG A 109 -14.86 5.47 15.82
CA ARG A 109 -14.12 6.74 15.71
C ARG A 109 -13.55 7.20 17.05
N LYS A 110 -14.33 7.13 18.13
CA LYS A 110 -13.86 7.55 19.45
C LYS A 110 -12.65 6.73 19.89
N ASN A 111 -12.76 5.41 19.84
CA ASN A 111 -11.68 4.50 20.22
C ASN A 111 -10.43 4.71 19.32
N ALA A 112 -10.62 4.91 18.02
CA ALA A 112 -9.51 5.16 17.10
C ALA A 112 -8.71 6.40 17.49
N LEU A 113 -9.40 7.51 17.80
CA LEU A 113 -8.77 8.77 18.17
C LEU A 113 -8.10 8.72 19.56
N GLU A 114 -8.59 7.91 20.49
CA GLU A 114 -7.99 7.69 21.81
C GLU A 114 -6.79 6.72 21.76
N ASN A 115 -6.80 5.75 20.85
CA ASN A 115 -5.76 4.76 20.70
C ASN A 115 -4.59 5.19 19.79
N LEU A 116 -4.78 6.25 18.99
CA LEU A 116 -3.77 6.79 18.09
C LEU A 116 -3.06 7.96 18.77
N ILE A 117 -1.86 7.70 19.27
CA ILE A 117 -1.04 8.63 20.06
C ILE A 117 -0.02 9.27 19.13
N PHE A 118 0.09 10.59 19.15
CA PHE A 118 1.04 11.34 18.32
C PHE A 118 2.20 11.91 19.14
N ILE A 119 3.39 11.90 18.51
CA ILE A 119 4.53 12.72 18.86
C ILE A 119 4.95 13.41 17.57
N ALA A 120 4.53 14.66 17.37
CA ALA A 120 4.87 15.44 16.21
C ALA A 120 5.96 16.45 16.52
N ARG A 121 6.99 16.55 15.66
CA ARG A 121 8.11 17.49 15.85
C ARG A 121 7.61 18.93 15.91
N GLN A 122 6.70 19.30 15.04
CA GLN A 122 6.16 20.66 14.93
C GLN A 122 5.17 21.05 16.04
N ASP A 123 4.85 20.11 16.93
CA ASP A 123 4.02 20.33 18.14
C ASP A 123 4.86 20.48 19.42
N GLN A 124 6.19 20.44 19.30
CA GLN A 124 7.10 20.63 20.43
C GLN A 124 7.43 22.10 20.63
N GLU A 125 7.93 22.44 21.82
CA GLU A 125 8.43 23.79 22.10
C GLU A 125 9.57 24.18 21.16
N VAL A 126 9.65 25.46 20.82
CA VAL A 126 10.69 25.96 19.91
C VAL A 126 12.08 25.71 20.54
N GLY A 127 12.94 25.03 19.77
CA GLY A 127 14.29 24.66 20.22
C GLY A 127 14.35 23.38 21.07
N ALA A 128 13.23 22.72 21.32
CA ALA A 128 13.24 21.42 21.97
C ALA A 128 13.94 20.37 21.08
N PRO A 129 14.78 19.50 21.65
CA PRO A 129 15.36 18.39 20.90
C PRO A 129 14.26 17.43 20.49
N PHE A 130 14.39 16.84 19.30
CA PHE A 130 13.47 15.82 18.82
C PHE A 130 14.18 14.47 18.66
N TYR A 131 13.41 13.44 18.35
CA TYR A 131 13.91 12.10 18.17
C TYR A 131 14.88 11.99 16.99
N ASP A 132 16.01 11.35 17.23
CA ASP A 132 16.96 10.89 16.23
C ASP A 132 17.11 9.37 16.35
N LEU A 133 16.68 8.62 15.33
CA LEU A 133 16.74 7.17 15.32
C LEU A 133 18.17 6.60 15.33
N THR A 134 19.19 7.45 15.23
CA THR A 134 20.59 7.06 15.39
C THR A 134 21.07 7.18 16.84
N ASP A 135 20.28 7.81 17.73
CA ASP A 135 20.63 7.99 19.14
C ASP A 135 19.97 6.91 20.03
N GLU A 136 20.78 6.25 20.84
CA GLU A 136 20.33 5.27 21.83
C GLU A 136 19.38 5.87 22.90
N LYS A 137 19.45 7.18 23.18
CA LYS A 137 18.52 7.83 24.11
C LYS A 137 17.12 7.85 23.53
N THR A 138 17.00 8.20 22.24
CA THR A 138 15.74 8.13 21.49
C THR A 138 15.15 6.72 21.56
N HIS A 139 15.96 5.69 21.32
CA HIS A 139 15.51 4.30 21.40
C HIS A 139 14.93 3.96 22.77
N ARG A 140 15.65 4.32 23.84
CA ARG A 140 15.20 4.06 25.23
C ARG A 140 13.90 4.79 25.55
N GLU A 141 13.75 6.03 25.10
CA GLU A 141 12.52 6.80 25.35
C GLU A 141 11.32 6.22 24.60
N ILE A 142 11.45 5.92 23.31
CA ILE A 142 10.39 5.28 22.54
C ILE A 142 9.99 3.93 23.17
N ILE A 143 10.96 3.10 23.56
CA ILE A 143 10.69 1.82 24.22
C ILE A 143 9.98 2.00 25.56
N SER A 144 10.37 3.03 26.33
CA SER A 144 9.70 3.37 27.60
C SER A 144 8.22 3.73 27.37
N ARG A 145 7.93 4.56 26.34
CA ARG A 145 6.55 4.92 25.95
C ARG A 145 5.77 3.71 25.45
N VAL A 146 6.37 2.91 24.60
CA VAL A 146 5.76 1.66 24.09
C VAL A 146 5.27 0.78 25.23
N ARG A 147 6.10 0.60 26.28
CA ARG A 147 5.73 -0.19 27.46
C ARG A 147 4.67 0.49 28.32
N LYS A 148 4.80 1.80 28.55
CA LYS A 148 3.88 2.58 29.39
C LYS A 148 2.48 2.65 28.75
N GLU A 149 2.41 2.83 27.44
CA GLU A 149 1.17 3.04 26.70
C GLU A 149 0.59 1.73 26.13
N ASP A 150 1.24 0.57 26.35
CA ASP A 150 0.86 -0.74 25.77
C ASP A 150 0.68 -0.67 24.26
N VAL A 151 1.67 -0.11 23.54
CA VAL A 151 1.64 0.10 22.09
C VAL A 151 1.89 -1.20 21.33
N GLN A 152 1.12 -1.48 20.29
CA GLN A 152 1.29 -2.63 19.42
C GLN A 152 1.86 -2.29 18.05
N LEU A 153 1.76 -1.02 17.62
CA LEU A 153 2.34 -0.51 16.38
C LEU A 153 3.05 0.82 16.64
N VAL A 154 4.31 0.93 16.22
CA VAL A 154 5.04 2.20 16.12
C VAL A 154 5.13 2.60 14.65
N VAL A 155 4.66 3.80 14.31
CA VAL A 155 4.82 4.41 12.99
C VAL A 155 5.87 5.50 13.07
N LEU A 156 6.84 5.48 12.14
CA LEU A 156 7.96 6.41 12.05
C LEU A 156 7.88 7.15 10.71
N ASP A 157 7.33 8.35 10.70
CA ASP A 157 7.12 9.15 9.48
C ASP A 157 7.93 10.47 9.54
N ASN A 158 9.02 10.62 8.83
CA ASN A 158 9.67 9.64 7.96
C ASN A 158 11.14 9.41 8.41
N PHE A 159 11.76 8.38 7.84
CA PHE A 159 13.13 8.01 8.19
C PHE A 159 14.13 9.15 8.03
N THR A 160 14.02 9.95 6.95
CA THR A 160 14.96 11.05 6.67
C THR A 160 14.92 12.14 7.74
N THR A 161 13.72 12.54 8.19
CA THR A 161 13.55 13.60 9.21
C THR A 161 13.78 13.12 10.65
N LEU A 162 13.68 11.80 10.85
CA LEU A 162 13.93 11.14 12.13
C LEU A 162 15.37 10.59 12.24
N SER A 163 16.24 10.86 11.28
CA SER A 163 17.64 10.42 11.27
C SER A 163 18.50 11.58 10.78
N GLU A 164 18.52 12.67 11.53
CA GLU A 164 19.29 13.87 11.20
C GLU A 164 20.79 13.58 11.33
N GLY A 165 21.59 14.13 10.41
CA GLY A 165 23.04 13.99 10.43
C GLY A 165 23.58 12.83 9.59
N LEU A 166 22.71 12.11 8.88
CA LEU A 166 23.15 11.11 7.91
C LEU A 166 23.40 11.74 6.55
N GLU A 167 24.66 12.06 6.28
CA GLU A 167 25.11 12.30 4.91
C GLU A 167 25.02 10.98 4.12
N ASP A 168 24.74 11.08 2.82
CA ASP A 168 24.45 9.93 1.93
C ASP A 168 25.50 8.79 2.00
N GLU A 169 26.78 9.12 2.29
CA GLU A 169 27.87 8.18 2.39
C GLU A 169 27.80 7.27 3.64
N ASN A 170 27.10 7.69 4.69
CA ASN A 170 26.96 6.99 5.96
C ASN A 170 25.59 6.31 6.16
N ALA A 171 24.69 6.39 5.20
CA ALA A 171 23.32 5.89 5.33
C ALA A 171 23.26 4.40 5.75
N ALA A 172 24.19 3.58 5.28
CA ALA A 172 24.27 2.16 5.65
C ALA A 172 24.73 1.94 7.10
N ALA A 173 25.70 2.75 7.59
CA ALA A 173 26.20 2.64 8.97
C ALA A 173 25.13 3.07 9.98
N ALA A 174 24.43 4.15 9.71
CA ALA A 174 23.37 4.63 10.56
C ALA A 174 22.14 3.72 10.56
N PHE A 175 21.82 3.16 9.41
CA PHE A 175 20.75 2.17 9.35
C PHE A 175 21.05 0.94 10.22
N LYS A 176 22.33 0.58 10.39
CA LYS A 176 22.74 -0.50 11.30
C LYS A 176 22.39 -0.21 12.76
N GLN A 177 22.44 1.05 13.19
CA GLN A 177 22.01 1.46 14.54
C GLN A 177 20.49 1.34 14.69
N VAL A 178 19.73 1.83 13.69
CA VAL A 178 18.27 1.71 13.63
C VAL A 178 17.84 0.25 13.61
N GLN A 179 18.54 -0.62 12.90
CA GLN A 179 18.26 -2.06 12.85
C GLN A 179 18.23 -2.71 14.25
N GLY A 180 19.17 -2.34 15.11
CA GLY A 180 19.20 -2.81 16.51
C GLY A 180 17.94 -2.41 17.26
N PHE A 181 17.50 -1.18 17.10
CA PHE A 181 16.26 -0.66 17.70
C PHE A 181 15.01 -1.38 17.18
N LEU A 182 14.89 -1.56 15.87
CA LEU A 182 13.75 -2.30 15.27
C LEU A 182 13.68 -3.74 15.80
N LEU A 183 14.83 -4.41 15.97
CA LEU A 183 14.89 -5.75 16.59
C LEU A 183 14.45 -5.74 18.04
N GLU A 184 14.73 -4.68 18.80
CA GLU A 184 14.28 -4.56 20.19
C GLU A 184 12.76 -4.38 20.27
N LEU A 185 12.16 -3.52 19.44
CA LEU A 185 10.70 -3.37 19.34
C LEU A 185 10.03 -4.71 18.99
N LYS A 186 10.60 -5.43 18.04
CA LYS A 186 10.12 -6.76 17.66
C LYS A 186 10.13 -7.74 18.84
N ARG A 187 11.19 -7.76 19.66
CA ARG A 187 11.28 -8.60 20.87
C ARG A 187 10.26 -8.22 21.94
N LEU A 188 9.78 -6.99 21.92
CA LEU A 188 8.70 -6.50 22.80
C LEU A 188 7.31 -6.86 22.28
N GLY A 189 7.20 -7.54 21.14
CA GLY A 189 5.91 -7.89 20.55
C GLY A 189 5.29 -6.79 19.69
N VAL A 190 6.05 -5.74 19.38
CA VAL A 190 5.57 -4.53 18.68
C VAL A 190 5.91 -4.61 17.20
N ALA A 191 4.96 -4.22 16.36
CA ALA A 191 5.20 -3.99 14.95
C ALA A 191 5.75 -2.58 14.71
N THR A 192 6.52 -2.41 13.63
CA THR A 192 7.01 -1.10 13.22
C THR A 192 6.66 -0.84 11.75
N LEU A 193 6.14 0.34 11.46
CA LEU A 193 5.89 0.85 10.11
C LEU A 193 6.78 2.06 9.88
N LEU A 194 7.80 1.90 9.06
CA LEU A 194 8.71 2.97 8.69
C LEU A 194 8.27 3.59 7.36
N VAL A 195 8.16 4.91 7.31
CA VAL A 195 7.91 5.65 6.06
C VAL A 195 9.24 6.19 5.53
N HIS A 196 9.49 5.98 4.23
CA HIS A 196 10.75 6.37 3.62
C HIS A 196 10.56 6.98 2.23
N HIS A 197 11.55 7.73 1.77
CA HIS A 197 11.54 8.30 0.43
C HIS A 197 12.11 7.33 -0.61
N ALA A 198 11.62 7.46 -1.85
CA ALA A 198 12.26 6.83 -3.00
C ALA A 198 13.64 7.46 -3.27
N ASN A 199 14.47 6.77 -4.04
CA ASN A 199 15.71 7.31 -4.59
C ASN A 199 15.41 8.46 -5.56
N LYS A 200 16.47 9.13 -6.07
CA LYS A 200 16.33 10.26 -7.00
C LYS A 200 15.61 9.90 -8.30
N SER A 201 15.68 8.64 -8.75
CA SER A 201 14.96 8.19 -9.94
C SER A 201 13.46 7.94 -9.67
N GLY A 202 13.06 7.79 -8.41
CA GLY A 202 11.68 7.51 -8.01
C GLY A 202 11.23 6.06 -8.24
N HIS A 203 12.09 5.21 -8.77
CA HIS A 203 11.74 3.83 -9.14
C HIS A 203 12.02 2.81 -8.03
N ASP A 204 12.96 3.13 -7.12
CA ASP A 204 13.37 2.25 -6.03
C ASP A 204 13.42 2.99 -4.70
N MET A 205 13.45 2.22 -3.62
CA MET A 205 13.64 2.73 -2.29
C MET A 205 15.04 3.39 -2.17
N ARG A 206 15.11 4.54 -1.51
CA ARG A 206 16.39 5.18 -1.19
C ARG A 206 17.14 4.34 -0.17
N GLY A 207 18.42 4.02 -0.44
CA GLY A 207 19.29 3.27 0.47
C GLY A 207 19.78 1.94 -0.11
N SER A 208 20.50 1.19 0.72
CA SER A 208 21.18 -0.03 0.31
C SER A 208 20.30 -1.28 0.43
N THR A 209 20.73 -2.39 -0.18
CA THR A 209 20.21 -3.74 0.04
C THR A 209 20.13 -4.16 1.51
N ALA A 210 20.87 -3.49 2.42
CA ALA A 210 20.78 -3.69 3.86
C ALA A 210 19.37 -3.32 4.42
N LEU A 211 18.69 -2.32 3.84
CA LEU A 211 17.31 -1.99 4.18
C LEU A 211 16.37 -3.14 3.82
N GLU A 212 16.49 -3.70 2.62
CA GLU A 212 15.62 -4.78 2.16
C GLU A 212 15.72 -6.04 3.00
N THR A 213 16.91 -6.34 3.54
CA THR A 213 17.13 -7.55 4.36
C THR A 213 16.46 -7.44 5.74
N THR A 214 16.29 -6.23 6.27
CA THR A 214 15.77 -5.99 7.61
C THR A 214 14.25 -6.09 7.69
N PHE A 215 13.54 -5.65 6.65
CA PHE A 215 12.08 -5.61 6.65
C PHE A 215 11.47 -6.94 6.22
N GLU A 216 10.42 -7.38 6.92
CA GLU A 216 9.58 -8.50 6.54
C GLU A 216 8.62 -8.12 5.41
N VAL A 217 8.16 -6.86 5.42
CA VAL A 217 7.22 -6.31 4.43
C VAL A 217 7.77 -5.03 3.84
N ILE A 218 7.81 -4.96 2.53
CA ILE A 218 8.20 -3.77 1.77
C ILE A 218 7.06 -3.42 0.83
N LEU A 219 6.44 -2.26 1.06
CA LEU A 219 5.36 -1.71 0.25
C LEU A 219 5.86 -0.48 -0.50
N GLY A 220 5.96 -0.59 -1.82
CA GLY A 220 6.30 0.53 -2.69
C GLY A 220 5.03 1.22 -3.21
N LEU A 221 5.04 2.57 -3.18
CA LEU A 221 4.01 3.36 -3.84
C LEU A 221 4.62 3.98 -5.09
N LYS A 222 4.19 3.52 -6.25
CA LYS A 222 4.67 3.97 -7.55
C LYS A 222 3.70 4.99 -8.15
N LYS A 223 4.22 5.87 -9.04
CA LYS A 223 3.36 6.79 -9.77
C LYS A 223 2.37 6.02 -10.63
N PRO A 224 1.08 6.40 -10.62
CA PRO A 224 0.12 5.81 -11.54
C PRO A 224 0.45 6.25 -12.97
N SER A 225 0.09 5.44 -13.95
CA SER A 225 0.34 5.76 -15.36
C SER A 225 -0.39 7.04 -15.81
N VAL A 226 -1.51 7.39 -15.17
CA VAL A 226 -2.20 8.68 -15.35
C VAL A 226 -2.25 9.41 -14.03
N PRO A 227 -1.33 10.37 -13.80
CA PRO A 227 -1.39 11.21 -12.62
C PRO A 227 -2.61 12.12 -12.65
N LYS A 228 -3.26 12.29 -11.50
CA LYS A 228 -4.33 13.26 -11.32
C LYS A 228 -3.92 14.24 -10.22
N THR A 229 -3.96 15.52 -10.55
CA THR A 229 -3.52 16.57 -9.62
C THR A 229 -4.51 16.70 -8.45
N GLY A 230 -3.98 16.83 -7.23
CA GLY A 230 -4.78 17.11 -6.03
C GLY A 230 -5.33 15.89 -5.29
N GLU A 231 -5.12 14.68 -5.80
CA GLU A 231 -5.54 13.44 -5.13
C GLU A 231 -4.31 12.60 -4.74
N ALA A 232 -4.36 11.96 -3.55
CA ALA A 232 -3.39 10.91 -3.24
C ALA A 232 -3.73 9.69 -4.10
N ARG A 233 -2.90 9.43 -5.13
CA ARG A 233 -3.10 8.35 -6.08
C ARG A 233 -1.77 7.67 -6.41
N PHE A 234 -1.75 6.35 -6.29
CA PHE A 234 -0.53 5.56 -6.50
C PHE A 234 -0.86 4.10 -6.82
N VAL A 235 0.11 3.40 -7.39
CA VAL A 235 0.09 1.93 -7.46
C VAL A 235 0.82 1.40 -6.24
N ALA A 236 0.11 0.69 -5.37
CA ALA A 236 0.69 0.00 -4.22
C ALA A 236 1.14 -1.41 -4.65
N GLU A 237 2.42 -1.71 -4.43
CA GLU A 237 3.04 -2.98 -4.80
C GLU A 237 3.90 -3.51 -3.65
N PHE A 238 3.66 -4.76 -3.26
CA PHE A 238 4.49 -5.45 -2.28
C PHE A 238 5.75 -6.00 -2.95
N GLY A 239 6.88 -5.30 -2.76
CA GLY A 239 8.20 -5.75 -3.23
C GLY A 239 8.73 -6.92 -2.41
N LYS A 240 8.27 -7.05 -1.14
CA LYS A 240 8.61 -8.17 -0.26
C LYS A 240 7.48 -8.44 0.72
N PHE A 241 7.16 -9.71 0.87
CA PHE A 241 6.22 -10.19 1.87
C PHE A 241 6.60 -11.62 2.30
N ARG A 242 6.80 -11.82 3.60
CA ARG A 242 7.19 -13.13 4.16
C ARG A 242 6.01 -13.95 4.68
N GLY A 243 4.80 -13.49 4.50
CA GLY A 243 3.58 -14.18 4.91
C GLY A 243 3.04 -15.14 3.85
N LYS A 244 1.86 -15.69 4.11
CA LYS A 244 1.13 -16.49 3.12
C LYS A 244 0.58 -15.58 2.03
N GLY A 245 0.69 -16.00 0.77
CA GLY A 245 0.14 -15.25 -0.37
C GLY A 245 -1.37 -15.01 -0.22
N ASP A 246 -1.82 -13.83 -0.66
CA ASP A 246 -3.22 -13.40 -0.64
C ASP A 246 -3.47 -12.53 -1.87
N GLU A 247 -4.61 -12.66 -2.52
CA GLU A 247 -4.97 -11.89 -3.72
C GLU A 247 -5.02 -10.38 -3.44
N ARG A 248 -5.35 -9.99 -2.21
CA ARG A 248 -5.37 -8.59 -1.77
C ARG A 248 -3.98 -7.93 -1.73
N LEU A 249 -2.89 -8.71 -1.88
CA LEU A 249 -1.51 -8.23 -1.93
C LEU A 249 -0.99 -8.01 -3.36
N GLN A 250 -1.80 -8.28 -4.36
CA GLN A 250 -1.44 -7.97 -5.75
C GLN A 250 -1.33 -6.46 -5.94
N ALA A 251 -0.50 -6.06 -6.92
CA ALA A 251 -0.33 -4.65 -7.27
C ALA A 251 -1.66 -4.03 -7.69
N ARG A 252 -2.08 -2.96 -7.02
CA ARG A 252 -3.35 -2.27 -7.28
C ARG A 252 -3.17 -0.77 -7.23
N GLU A 253 -3.94 -0.08 -8.04
CA GLU A 253 -3.99 1.36 -8.03
C GLU A 253 -4.97 1.84 -6.96
N TRP A 254 -4.47 2.69 -6.07
CA TRP A 254 -5.19 3.30 -4.96
C TRP A 254 -5.46 4.76 -5.28
N SER A 255 -6.65 5.24 -4.98
CA SER A 255 -6.97 6.66 -5.02
C SER A 255 -7.81 7.08 -3.83
N LEU A 256 -7.49 8.26 -3.26
CA LEU A 256 -8.23 8.88 -2.17
C LEU A 256 -9.05 10.03 -2.74
N THR A 257 -10.35 9.93 -2.60
CA THR A 257 -11.32 10.95 -3.00
C THR A 257 -12.10 11.47 -1.79
N GLU A 258 -13.05 12.35 -2.01
CA GLU A 258 -13.98 12.80 -0.96
C GLU A 258 -14.83 11.67 -0.37
N ASP A 259 -15.01 10.58 -1.11
CA ASP A 259 -15.78 9.40 -0.71
C ASP A 259 -14.92 8.30 -0.09
N GLY A 260 -13.64 8.56 0.12
CA GLY A 260 -12.69 7.64 0.74
C GLY A 260 -11.72 6.98 -0.24
N TRP A 261 -11.06 5.94 0.26
CA TRP A 261 -10.14 5.15 -0.52
C TRP A 261 -10.87 4.19 -1.46
N SER A 262 -10.41 4.12 -2.68
CA SER A 262 -10.83 3.13 -3.66
C SER A 262 -9.62 2.43 -4.25
N ILE A 263 -9.82 1.18 -4.67
CA ILE A 263 -8.79 0.38 -5.33
C ILE A 263 -9.29 -0.11 -6.68
N THR A 264 -8.36 -0.16 -7.61
CA THR A 264 -8.60 -0.75 -8.92
C THR A 264 -7.39 -1.57 -9.34
N GLU A 265 -7.56 -2.48 -10.29
CA GLU A 265 -6.45 -3.27 -10.83
C GLU A 265 -5.38 -2.33 -11.42
N ALA A 266 -4.12 -2.51 -11.05
CA ALA A 266 -3.04 -1.73 -11.62
C ALA A 266 -2.81 -2.13 -13.08
N LEU A 267 -2.58 -1.14 -13.95
CA LEU A 267 -2.02 -1.41 -15.27
C LEU A 267 -0.49 -1.49 -15.17
N PRO A 268 0.16 -2.29 -16.03
CA PRO A 268 1.61 -2.28 -16.16
C PRO A 268 2.16 -0.88 -16.44
N GLU A 269 3.41 -0.60 -16.04
CA GLU A 269 4.10 0.68 -16.32
C GLU A 269 4.10 1.02 -17.81
N ASP A 270 4.29 0.01 -18.67
CA ASP A 270 4.03 0.13 -20.10
C ASP A 270 2.64 -0.45 -20.42
N PRO A 271 1.65 0.38 -20.75
CA PRO A 271 0.31 -0.07 -21.11
C PRO A 271 0.29 -1.08 -22.28
N LYS A 272 1.29 -1.02 -23.16
CA LYS A 272 1.43 -1.96 -24.28
C LYS A 272 1.89 -3.35 -23.84
N SER A 273 2.42 -3.49 -22.62
CA SER A 273 2.76 -4.78 -22.02
C SER A 273 1.55 -5.51 -21.44
N ASP A 274 0.40 -4.83 -21.28
CA ASP A 274 -0.84 -5.40 -20.77
C ASP A 274 -1.33 -6.58 -21.63
N SER A 275 -1.77 -7.65 -20.98
CA SER A 275 -2.20 -8.88 -21.64
C SER A 275 -3.43 -8.67 -22.54
N VAL A 276 -4.35 -7.78 -22.17
CA VAL A 276 -5.53 -7.44 -22.97
C VAL A 276 -5.11 -6.61 -24.19
N TYR A 277 -4.17 -5.66 -24.02
CA TYR A 277 -3.59 -4.91 -25.14
C TYR A 277 -2.93 -5.85 -26.16
N LYS A 278 -2.07 -6.75 -25.68
CA LYS A 278 -1.40 -7.76 -26.54
C LYS A 278 -2.40 -8.67 -27.25
N ALA A 279 -3.43 -9.12 -26.52
CA ALA A 279 -4.50 -9.94 -27.11
C ALA A 279 -5.27 -9.19 -28.21
N LEU A 280 -5.65 -7.92 -27.98
CA LEU A 280 -6.28 -7.07 -28.99
C LEU A 280 -5.38 -6.92 -30.24
N LYS A 281 -4.12 -6.55 -30.04
CA LYS A 281 -3.17 -6.31 -31.13
C LYS A 281 -2.72 -7.58 -31.86
N SER A 282 -2.98 -8.75 -31.31
CA SER A 282 -2.68 -10.03 -31.98
C SER A 282 -3.63 -10.34 -33.16
N LEU A 283 -4.75 -9.62 -33.29
CA LEU A 283 -5.79 -9.85 -34.30
C LEU A 283 -6.33 -11.29 -34.32
N ARG A 284 -6.31 -11.99 -33.19
CA ARG A 284 -6.76 -13.39 -33.08
C ARG A 284 -8.20 -13.52 -32.58
N PHE A 285 -8.70 -12.53 -31.87
CA PHE A 285 -9.95 -12.58 -31.12
C PHE A 285 -10.97 -11.60 -31.68
N LYS A 286 -12.17 -12.05 -31.93
CA LYS A 286 -13.30 -11.27 -32.53
C LYS A 286 -14.20 -10.63 -31.47
N SER A 287 -13.95 -10.87 -30.18
CA SER A 287 -14.78 -10.33 -29.09
C SER A 287 -14.03 -10.29 -27.73
N MET A 288 -14.53 -9.43 -26.84
CA MET A 288 -14.05 -9.40 -25.44
C MET A 288 -14.26 -10.73 -24.71
N ALA A 289 -15.28 -11.50 -25.08
CA ALA A 289 -15.55 -12.80 -24.47
C ALA A 289 -14.47 -13.84 -24.80
N GLU A 290 -13.96 -13.83 -26.04
CA GLU A 290 -12.86 -14.70 -26.44
C GLU A 290 -11.55 -14.33 -25.76
N ILE A 291 -11.24 -13.04 -25.66
CA ILE A 291 -10.08 -12.57 -24.90
C ILE A 291 -10.21 -12.95 -23.41
N ALA A 292 -11.39 -12.80 -22.82
CA ALA A 292 -11.64 -13.18 -21.43
C ALA A 292 -11.41 -14.68 -21.19
N LYS A 293 -11.87 -15.52 -22.12
CA LYS A 293 -11.65 -16.98 -22.07
C LYS A 293 -10.16 -17.34 -22.17
N GLU A 294 -9.46 -16.74 -23.13
CA GLU A 294 -8.02 -16.97 -23.33
C GLU A 294 -7.19 -16.57 -22.12
N LEU A 295 -7.50 -15.43 -21.53
CA LEU A 295 -6.76 -14.89 -20.37
C LEU A 295 -7.23 -15.46 -19.03
N GLY A 296 -8.26 -16.31 -18.98
CA GLY A 296 -8.81 -16.87 -17.74
C GLY A 296 -9.47 -15.82 -16.84
N VAL A 297 -10.01 -14.74 -17.39
CA VAL A 297 -10.63 -13.62 -16.64
C VAL A 297 -12.08 -13.41 -17.07
N ASN A 298 -12.82 -12.57 -16.32
CA ASN A 298 -14.20 -12.22 -16.67
C ASN A 298 -14.25 -11.18 -17.80
N LYS A 299 -15.31 -11.20 -18.63
CA LYS A 299 -15.56 -10.19 -19.68
C LYS A 299 -15.55 -8.75 -19.12
N SER A 300 -16.09 -8.54 -17.93
CA SER A 300 -16.06 -7.25 -17.24
C SER A 300 -14.64 -6.77 -16.91
N THR A 301 -13.73 -7.68 -16.63
CA THR A 301 -12.29 -7.36 -16.41
C THR A 301 -11.65 -6.89 -17.73
N VAL A 302 -11.91 -7.60 -18.84
CA VAL A 302 -11.42 -7.18 -20.17
C VAL A 302 -11.97 -5.80 -20.54
N SER A 303 -13.27 -5.56 -20.36
CA SER A 303 -13.89 -4.26 -20.62
C SER A 303 -13.26 -3.14 -19.81
N ARG A 304 -13.07 -3.33 -18.50
CA ARG A 304 -12.41 -2.35 -17.64
C ARG A 304 -10.97 -2.07 -18.06
N ARG A 305 -10.21 -3.07 -18.44
CA ARG A 305 -8.84 -2.89 -18.95
C ARG A 305 -8.81 -2.13 -20.27
N ILE A 306 -9.73 -2.42 -21.20
CA ILE A 306 -9.86 -1.65 -22.45
C ILE A 306 -10.14 -0.18 -22.15
N GLN A 307 -11.11 0.13 -21.29
CA GLN A 307 -11.41 1.52 -20.89
C GLN A 307 -10.19 2.23 -20.29
N ARG A 308 -9.40 1.52 -19.49
CA ARG A 308 -8.16 2.05 -18.95
C ARG A 308 -7.10 2.28 -20.03
N LEU A 309 -6.89 1.35 -20.94
CA LEU A 309 -5.96 1.50 -22.06
C LEU A 309 -6.34 2.70 -22.94
N ILE A 310 -7.64 2.96 -23.12
CA ILE A 310 -8.15 4.16 -23.80
C ILE A 310 -7.84 5.42 -22.96
N ALA A 311 -8.13 5.41 -21.67
CA ALA A 311 -7.85 6.53 -20.78
C ALA A 311 -6.36 6.86 -20.71
N HIS A 312 -5.47 5.87 -20.89
CA HIS A 312 -4.02 6.04 -20.96
C HIS A 312 -3.48 6.41 -22.35
N GLY A 313 -4.37 6.54 -23.35
CA GLY A 313 -3.96 6.83 -24.71
C GLY A 313 -3.22 5.69 -25.43
N ALA A 314 -3.19 4.48 -24.85
CA ALA A 314 -2.62 3.30 -25.49
C ALA A 314 -3.54 2.73 -26.58
N LEU A 315 -4.85 2.93 -26.45
CA LEU A 315 -5.87 2.64 -27.45
C LEU A 315 -6.66 3.92 -27.74
N LYS A 316 -7.06 4.12 -28.99
CA LYS A 316 -8.03 5.16 -29.36
C LYS A 316 -9.43 4.75 -28.88
N LYS A 317 -10.30 5.74 -28.66
CA LYS A 317 -11.71 5.48 -28.42
C LYS A 317 -12.26 4.64 -29.59
N ASP A 318 -12.98 3.58 -29.25
CA ASP A 318 -13.60 2.64 -30.21
C ASP A 318 -12.65 1.76 -31.03
N GLU A 319 -11.34 1.92 -30.95
CA GLU A 319 -10.34 1.11 -31.69
C GLU A 319 -10.50 -0.40 -31.46
N HIS A 320 -10.93 -0.83 -30.31
CA HIS A 320 -11.17 -2.24 -30.02
C HIS A 320 -12.35 -2.81 -30.84
N PHE A 321 -13.39 -2.01 -31.14
CA PHE A 321 -14.47 -2.42 -32.03
C PHE A 321 -14.00 -2.57 -33.47
N GLU A 322 -13.16 -1.64 -33.94
CA GLU A 322 -12.55 -1.71 -35.28
C GLU A 322 -11.71 -2.99 -35.39
N ILE A 323 -10.92 -3.31 -34.38
CA ILE A 323 -10.12 -4.54 -34.34
C ILE A 323 -11.02 -5.78 -34.38
N PHE A 324 -12.09 -5.84 -33.62
CA PHE A 324 -13.01 -6.98 -33.61
C PHE A 324 -13.71 -7.16 -34.97
N ASN A 325 -14.09 -6.07 -35.61
CA ASN A 325 -14.71 -6.12 -36.96
C ASN A 325 -13.71 -6.63 -38.00
N MET A 326 -12.49 -6.10 -38.00
CA MET A 326 -11.40 -6.56 -38.88
C MET A 326 -11.14 -8.08 -38.70
N VAL A 327 -11.08 -8.56 -37.48
CA VAL A 327 -10.86 -10.00 -37.22
C VAL A 327 -12.02 -10.84 -37.72
N ARG A 328 -13.27 -10.36 -37.63
CA ARG A 328 -14.46 -11.06 -38.19
C ARG A 328 -14.40 -11.12 -39.71
N GLU A 329 -13.96 -10.08 -40.39
CA GLU A 329 -13.80 -10.04 -41.85
C GLU A 329 -12.72 -11.03 -42.29
N ILE A 330 -11.52 -11.01 -41.66
CA ILE A 330 -10.44 -11.96 -41.97
C ILE A 330 -10.92 -13.40 -41.80
N GLN A 331 -11.61 -13.73 -40.72
CA GLN A 331 -12.12 -15.07 -40.46
C GLN A 331 -13.27 -15.48 -41.42
N ARG A 332 -14.02 -14.51 -42.02
CA ARG A 332 -14.99 -14.77 -43.06
C ARG A 332 -14.33 -15.09 -44.39
N GLU A 333 -13.32 -14.34 -44.77
CA GLU A 333 -12.55 -14.58 -45.99
C GLU A 333 -11.85 -15.94 -45.96
N GLU A 334 -11.26 -16.32 -44.84
CA GLU A 334 -10.62 -17.63 -44.65
C GLU A 334 -11.59 -18.81 -44.72
N ARG A 335 -12.89 -18.62 -44.42
CA ARG A 335 -13.93 -19.65 -44.48
C ARG A 335 -14.61 -19.78 -45.85
N GLY A 336 -14.12 -19.07 -46.87
CA GLY A 336 -14.66 -19.13 -48.23
C GLY A 336 -16.10 -18.60 -48.33
N GLY A 337 -16.23 -17.31 -48.46
CA GLY A 337 -17.39 -16.45 -48.63
C GLY A 337 -18.73 -17.05 -49.02
N LEU A 338 -19.54 -17.42 -48.04
CA LEU A 338 -21.00 -17.52 -48.21
C LEU A 338 -21.62 -16.42 -47.33
N PRO A 339 -22.57 -15.61 -47.86
CA PRO A 339 -23.21 -14.58 -47.04
C PRO A 339 -24.11 -15.24 -46.00
N ASP A 340 -23.77 -15.08 -44.74
CA ASP A 340 -24.62 -15.46 -43.63
C ASP A 340 -25.72 -14.39 -43.47
N CYS A 341 -26.95 -14.80 -43.67
CA CYS A 341 -28.16 -14.02 -43.37
C CYS A 341 -28.43 -14.13 -41.88
N GLY A 342 -27.50 -13.62 -41.04
CA GLY A 342 -27.60 -13.66 -39.61
C GLY A 342 -28.44 -12.51 -39.04
N GLU A 343 -29.38 -12.86 -38.18
CA GLU A 343 -30.27 -11.99 -37.42
C GLU A 343 -29.53 -10.86 -36.68
N PRO A 344 -30.12 -9.66 -36.58
CA PRO A 344 -29.55 -8.58 -35.82
C PRO A 344 -29.64 -8.89 -34.33
N ASP A 345 -28.50 -8.96 -33.70
CA ASP A 345 -28.35 -9.03 -32.21
C ASP A 345 -28.89 -7.72 -31.59
N HIS A 346 -30.14 -7.76 -31.17
CA HIS A 346 -30.78 -6.70 -30.37
C HIS A 346 -30.21 -6.72 -28.94
N GLY A 347 -28.96 -6.30 -28.79
CA GLY A 347 -28.42 -5.89 -27.51
C GLY A 347 -29.05 -4.56 -27.13
N THR A 348 -30.09 -4.60 -26.32
CA THR A 348 -30.66 -3.42 -25.65
C THR A 348 -29.65 -2.76 -24.74
N GLU A 349 -28.93 -1.77 -25.25
CA GLU A 349 -28.32 -0.73 -24.43
C GLU A 349 -29.39 0.30 -24.11
N THR A 350 -29.99 0.18 -22.93
CA THR A 350 -30.77 1.27 -22.32
C THR A 350 -29.81 2.37 -21.91
N ALA A 351 -29.67 3.37 -22.77
CA ALA A 351 -29.17 4.67 -22.41
C ALA A 351 -30.19 5.33 -21.46
N GLY A 352 -29.90 5.32 -20.17
CA GLY A 352 -30.68 6.08 -19.18
C GLY A 352 -30.37 7.57 -19.34
N VAL A 353 -31.25 8.25 -20.08
CA VAL A 353 -31.36 9.70 -20.08
C VAL A 353 -32.07 10.08 -18.79
N LEU A 354 -31.38 10.65 -17.82
CA LEU A 354 -31.98 11.37 -16.69
C LEU A 354 -32.50 12.71 -17.23
N LEU A 355 -33.80 12.80 -17.42
CA LEU A 355 -34.51 14.08 -17.48
C LEU A 355 -34.76 14.58 -16.04
N GLU A 356 -34.23 15.74 -15.76
CA GLU A 356 -34.66 16.62 -14.67
C GLU A 356 -36.15 16.94 -14.85
N THR A 357 -36.92 16.88 -13.74
CA THR A 357 -37.96 17.87 -13.45
C THR A 357 -38.56 17.66 -12.06
N PHE A 358 -38.58 18.77 -11.29
CA PHE A 358 -39.22 19.11 -10.03
C PHE A 358 -38.62 18.60 -8.73
#